data_1564e0eaa2332bfc3ac5569fd69d53cf
#
_entry.id   1564e0eaa2332bfc3ac5569fd69d53cf
#
_cell.length_a   1.000
_cell.length_b   1.000
_cell.length_c   1.000
_cell.angle_alpha   90.00
_cell.angle_beta   90.00
_cell.angle_gamma   90.00
#
_symmetry.space_group_name_H-M   'P 1'
#
loop_
_entity.id
_entity.type
_entity.pdbx_description
1 polymer ?
#
loop_
_entity_poly.entity_id
_entity_poly.type
_entity_poly.pdbx_seq_one_letter_code
_entity_poly.pdbx_strand_id
1 'polypeptide(L)'
;MTDFEPKKFGKYQLLDKIAVGGMAELYRAKVTGDYGFEKQVAIKRILPHLSDEGNLVKAFIDEAKLAALLQHENIVQIYDFGNMNGEYFIAMEYLFGKDLRKLTYKAKEKGVPFGLENTLYAISRVCAGLDYSHNLKDLQGKPLNIIHRDINPQNIFITYEGQVKIIDFGIAKAASHNSTTHEGLIKGKLAYMSPEQANGQTIDHRSDIFSTGIILYELLACQRMFQGETMHIYTQVRDAVYEPLESLLPDLPAKLHQVVQQALAKEPDERYQSGGEMLADLEECIYQLSFRPNARNFANCVKDLFKQEFAAEETALFSNTQIYADVATDLDKESTADGPTHNSTIFLAVPKISEQLRPNIWRFGLVAAMVIIGFMFDLSLTKLPFTPSDRSVSAYSIELPPPASVRNPTKDKIEAAKAALQAKEFSLALALFEEILSGDPSLEKEISDAYSEALQGLAAHLMPGDPDVAKVYLLKALDVDPASISVLSQLGYIYVRHNDYPHAIETYQKVAELDPGRADTFFNLGYIYAVTENYSEAKEMYSRVVELTPDYLDEALFNLAVVQAQLGERDKCIKSLKQAIEINPANETALAYLKQLKEEKE
;
A
#
# COMPACT_ATOMS: atom_id res chain seq x y z
N MET A 1 16.16 11.35 6.12
CA MET A 1 15.13 12.29 5.63
C MET A 1 15.55 12.67 4.23
N THR A 2 14.78 12.32 3.20
CA THR A 2 15.07 12.77 1.83
C THR A 2 14.95 14.29 1.81
N ASP A 3 15.91 15.00 1.21
CA ASP A 3 15.89 16.44 0.96
C ASP A 3 14.72 16.79 0.03
N PHE A 4 13.50 16.86 0.59
CA PHE A 4 12.34 17.33 -0.14
C PHE A 4 12.36 18.87 -0.07
N GLU A 5 12.61 19.51 -1.20
CA GLU A 5 12.50 20.96 -1.29
C GLU A 5 11.01 21.39 -1.22
N PRO A 6 10.66 22.36 -0.36
CA PRO A 6 9.30 22.86 -0.27
C PRO A 6 8.79 23.36 -1.63
N LYS A 7 7.66 22.78 -2.10
CA LYS A 7 7.11 23.05 -3.42
C LYS A 7 5.78 23.80 -3.33
N LYS A 8 5.61 24.85 -4.12
CA LYS A 8 4.32 25.55 -4.22
C LYS A 8 3.30 24.69 -4.97
N PHE A 9 2.13 24.53 -4.37
CA PHE A 9 0.98 23.81 -4.92
C PHE A 9 -0.29 24.63 -4.73
N GLY A 10 -0.58 25.52 -5.68
CA GLY A 10 -1.66 26.49 -5.58
C GLY A 10 -1.51 27.45 -4.39
N LYS A 11 -2.52 27.45 -3.50
CA LYS A 11 -2.50 28.19 -2.23
C LYS A 11 -1.72 27.46 -1.12
N TYR A 12 -1.33 26.19 -1.36
CA TYR A 12 -0.58 25.38 -0.43
C TYR A 12 0.92 25.40 -0.74
N GLN A 13 1.73 25.19 0.27
CA GLN A 13 3.14 24.88 0.15
C GLN A 13 3.38 23.49 0.72
N LEU A 14 3.74 22.53 -0.15
CA LEU A 14 4.14 21.18 0.28
C LEU A 14 5.47 21.27 0.99
N LEU A 15 5.56 20.75 2.21
CA LEU A 15 6.74 20.82 3.08
C LEU A 15 7.57 19.54 3.00
N ASP A 16 6.93 18.39 3.13
CA ASP A 16 7.53 17.07 3.00
C ASP A 16 6.50 16.01 2.62
N LYS A 17 6.99 14.87 2.13
CA LYS A 17 6.17 13.72 1.79
C LYS A 17 6.08 12.79 2.99
N ILE A 18 4.85 12.58 3.51
CA ILE A 18 4.57 11.73 4.67
C ILE A 18 4.51 10.25 4.28
N ALA A 19 3.81 9.95 3.16
CA ALA A 19 3.58 8.58 2.73
C ALA A 19 3.27 8.51 1.22
N VAL A 20 3.50 7.32 0.64
CA VAL A 20 3.04 6.96 -0.70
C VAL A 20 2.18 5.70 -0.56
N GLY A 21 0.95 5.77 -1.02
CA GLY A 21 0.04 4.63 -1.11
C GLY A 21 -0.15 4.18 -2.56
N GLY A 22 -0.93 3.13 -2.77
CA GLY A 22 -1.18 2.58 -4.11
C GLY A 22 -1.92 3.53 -5.07
N MET A 23 -2.67 4.51 -4.54
CA MET A 23 -3.49 5.42 -5.35
C MET A 23 -3.12 6.90 -5.17
N ALA A 24 -2.48 7.24 -4.05
CA ALA A 24 -2.22 8.64 -3.70
C ALA A 24 -0.94 8.79 -2.88
N GLU A 25 -0.37 9.99 -2.96
CA GLU A 25 0.71 10.46 -2.11
C GLU A 25 0.14 11.38 -1.04
N LEU A 26 0.67 11.29 0.17
CA LEU A 26 0.31 12.15 1.28
C LEU A 26 1.47 13.09 1.63
N TYR A 27 1.19 14.39 1.65
CA TYR A 27 2.16 15.43 1.98
C TYR A 27 1.75 16.20 3.22
N ARG A 28 2.71 16.56 4.04
CA ARG A 28 2.54 17.67 4.97
C ARG A 28 2.68 18.96 4.18
N ALA A 29 1.77 19.89 4.42
CA ALA A 29 1.73 21.16 3.71
C ALA A 29 1.30 22.27 4.68
N LYS A 30 1.51 23.52 4.27
CA LYS A 30 0.93 24.67 4.93
C LYS A 30 0.12 25.52 3.95
N VAL A 31 -0.89 26.18 4.47
CA VAL A 31 -1.63 27.22 3.77
C VAL A 31 -1.38 28.53 4.51
N THR A 32 -0.99 29.56 3.75
CA THR A 32 -0.80 30.90 4.29
C THR A 32 -2.02 31.75 3.92
N GLY A 33 -2.70 32.23 4.91
CA GLY A 33 -3.81 33.16 4.78
C GLY A 33 -3.36 34.62 4.85
N ASP A 34 -4.34 35.54 4.84
CA ASP A 34 -4.10 36.96 4.98
C ASP A 34 -3.43 37.27 6.32
N TYR A 35 -2.63 38.31 6.35
CA TYR A 35 -1.90 38.79 7.55
C TYR A 35 -0.88 37.79 8.14
N GLY A 36 -0.34 36.86 7.30
CA GLY A 36 0.68 35.93 7.73
C GLY A 36 0.17 34.75 8.58
N PHE A 37 -1.15 34.54 8.65
CA PHE A 37 -1.71 33.36 9.29
C PHE A 37 -1.28 32.08 8.56
N GLU A 38 -0.64 31.16 9.26
CA GLU A 38 -0.23 29.87 8.70
C GLU A 38 -0.99 28.72 9.38
N LYS A 39 -1.50 27.79 8.58
CA LYS A 39 -2.14 26.57 9.07
C LYS A 39 -1.51 25.36 8.41
N GLN A 40 -1.12 24.37 9.22
CA GLN A 40 -0.66 23.09 8.71
C GLN A 40 -1.85 22.25 8.26
N VAL A 41 -1.67 21.56 7.13
CA VAL A 41 -2.66 20.69 6.50
C VAL A 41 -1.96 19.44 5.94
N ALA A 42 -2.70 18.37 5.76
CA ALA A 42 -2.27 17.23 4.96
C ALA A 42 -2.87 17.33 3.55
N ILE A 43 -2.07 17.08 2.52
CA ILE A 43 -2.51 17.04 1.12
C ILE A 43 -2.39 15.61 0.62
N LYS A 44 -3.53 14.96 0.37
CA LYS A 44 -3.63 13.67 -0.30
C LYS A 44 -3.80 13.92 -1.79
N ARG A 45 -2.83 13.54 -2.63
CA ARG A 45 -2.79 13.79 -4.06
C ARG A 45 -2.80 12.47 -4.82
N ILE A 46 -3.67 12.33 -5.83
CA ILE A 46 -3.67 11.15 -6.71
C ILE A 46 -2.30 11.05 -7.39
N LEU A 47 -1.81 9.82 -7.52
CA LEU A 47 -0.57 9.56 -8.27
C LEU A 47 -0.73 10.01 -9.73
N PRO A 48 0.26 10.73 -10.30
CA PRO A 48 0.13 11.33 -11.65
C PRO A 48 -0.29 10.34 -12.73
N HIS A 49 0.23 9.11 -12.68
CA HIS A 49 -0.09 8.07 -13.66
C HIS A 49 -1.52 7.50 -13.54
N LEU A 50 -2.24 7.78 -12.43
CA LEU A 50 -3.64 7.38 -12.21
C LEU A 50 -4.63 8.52 -12.46
N SER A 51 -4.14 9.73 -12.74
CA SER A 51 -5.00 10.91 -12.96
C SER A 51 -5.85 10.80 -14.23
N ASP A 52 -5.51 9.91 -15.16
CA ASP A 52 -6.26 9.66 -16.39
C ASP A 52 -7.25 8.48 -16.25
N GLU A 53 -7.25 7.76 -15.13
CA GLU A 53 -8.18 6.68 -14.86
C GLU A 53 -9.51 7.22 -14.33
N GLY A 54 -10.45 7.49 -15.25
CA GLY A 54 -11.72 8.14 -14.93
C GLY A 54 -12.53 7.53 -13.78
N ASN A 55 -12.49 6.20 -13.59
CA ASN A 55 -13.18 5.52 -12.49
C ASN A 55 -12.51 5.77 -11.14
N LEU A 56 -11.18 5.76 -11.07
CA LEU A 56 -10.42 6.05 -9.84
C LEU A 56 -10.56 7.52 -9.44
N VAL A 57 -10.46 8.43 -10.41
CA VAL A 57 -10.66 9.86 -10.18
C VAL A 57 -12.07 10.14 -9.68
N LYS A 58 -13.08 9.51 -10.28
CA LYS A 58 -14.47 9.65 -9.83
C LYS A 58 -14.64 9.15 -8.40
N ALA A 59 -14.10 7.97 -8.08
CA ALA A 59 -14.15 7.40 -6.75
C ALA A 59 -13.47 8.30 -5.71
N PHE A 60 -12.30 8.87 -6.02
CA PHE A 60 -11.59 9.82 -5.19
C PHE A 60 -12.38 11.13 -4.95
N ILE A 61 -13.05 11.65 -5.98
CA ILE A 61 -13.91 12.83 -5.88
C ILE A 61 -15.14 12.54 -5.01
N ASP A 62 -15.75 11.37 -5.19
CA ASP A 62 -16.94 10.97 -4.44
C ASP A 62 -16.59 10.75 -2.95
N GLU A 63 -15.43 10.15 -2.65
CA GLU A 63 -14.85 10.06 -1.29
C GLU A 63 -14.68 11.45 -0.68
N ALA A 64 -14.03 12.37 -1.40
CA ALA A 64 -13.80 13.72 -0.92
C ALA A 64 -15.10 14.47 -0.62
N LYS A 65 -16.11 14.37 -1.49
CA LYS A 65 -17.41 15.04 -1.33
C LYS A 65 -18.15 14.56 -0.10
N LEU A 66 -18.20 13.24 0.13
CA LEU A 66 -18.90 12.68 1.27
C LEU A 66 -18.15 12.92 2.58
N ALA A 67 -16.81 12.75 2.57
CA ALA A 67 -15.99 13.02 3.74
C ALA A 67 -16.00 14.51 4.15
N ALA A 68 -16.18 15.44 3.20
CA ALA A 68 -16.31 16.87 3.49
C ALA A 68 -17.60 17.23 4.27
N LEU A 69 -18.62 16.37 4.24
CA LEU A 69 -19.84 16.56 5.02
C LEU A 69 -19.67 16.16 6.49
N LEU A 70 -18.63 15.37 6.81
CA LEU A 70 -18.40 14.84 8.15
C LEU A 70 -17.67 15.88 9.01
N GLN A 71 -18.33 16.34 10.08
CA GLN A 71 -17.78 17.29 11.04
C GLN A 71 -17.94 16.73 12.46
N HIS A 72 -16.92 15.98 12.90
CA HIS A 72 -16.93 15.34 14.21
C HIS A 72 -15.51 15.25 14.79
N GLU A 73 -15.37 15.39 16.11
CA GLU A 73 -14.06 15.37 16.78
C GLU A 73 -13.28 14.06 16.56
N ASN A 74 -13.94 12.93 16.29
CA ASN A 74 -13.33 11.64 16.07
C ASN A 74 -13.25 11.25 14.58
N ILE A 75 -13.42 12.20 13.66
CA ILE A 75 -13.26 12.02 12.22
C ILE A 75 -12.27 13.07 11.70
N VAL A 76 -11.39 12.69 10.78
CA VAL A 76 -10.49 13.64 10.12
C VAL A 76 -11.29 14.68 9.34
N GLN A 77 -10.99 15.96 9.55
CA GLN A 77 -11.68 17.06 8.88
C GLN A 77 -11.12 17.28 7.48
N ILE A 78 -11.96 17.24 6.45
CA ILE A 78 -11.63 17.70 5.11
C ILE A 78 -11.85 19.21 5.03
N TYR A 79 -10.86 19.95 4.51
CA TYR A 79 -10.93 21.40 4.37
C TYR A 79 -11.22 21.83 2.92
N ASP A 80 -10.71 21.07 1.96
CA ASP A 80 -10.82 21.43 0.55
C ASP A 80 -10.54 20.21 -0.34
N PHE A 81 -11.07 20.20 -1.53
CA PHE A 81 -10.67 19.27 -2.58
C PHE A 81 -10.70 19.98 -3.93
N GLY A 82 -9.86 19.55 -4.86
CA GLY A 82 -9.81 20.21 -6.17
C GLY A 82 -8.91 19.50 -7.16
N ASN A 83 -8.78 20.16 -8.31
CA ASN A 83 -7.84 19.78 -9.36
C ASN A 83 -6.89 20.95 -9.60
N MET A 84 -5.59 20.67 -9.61
CA MET A 84 -4.56 21.66 -9.88
C MET A 84 -3.61 21.14 -10.95
N ASN A 85 -3.65 21.75 -12.13
CA ASN A 85 -2.84 21.36 -13.29
C ASN A 85 -3.01 19.89 -13.72
N GLY A 86 -4.22 19.33 -13.58
CA GLY A 86 -4.50 17.92 -13.87
C GLY A 86 -4.35 16.99 -12.66
N GLU A 87 -3.80 17.46 -11.55
CA GLU A 87 -3.62 16.67 -10.33
C GLU A 87 -4.77 16.88 -9.35
N TYR A 88 -5.51 15.81 -9.04
CA TYR A 88 -6.59 15.85 -8.04
C TYR A 88 -6.01 15.72 -6.62
N PHE A 89 -6.54 16.53 -5.70
CA PHE A 89 -6.09 16.54 -4.32
C PHE A 89 -7.24 16.72 -3.33
N ILE A 90 -7.01 16.24 -2.11
CA ILE A 90 -7.82 16.51 -0.91
C ILE A 90 -6.92 17.19 0.11
N ALA A 91 -7.33 18.35 0.61
CA ALA A 91 -6.69 19.03 1.73
C ALA A 91 -7.46 18.72 3.01
N MET A 92 -6.78 18.23 4.03
CA MET A 92 -7.39 17.78 5.27
C MET A 92 -6.58 18.20 6.50
N GLU A 93 -7.15 17.96 7.67
CA GLU A 93 -6.50 18.12 8.96
C GLU A 93 -5.17 17.36 8.99
N TYR A 94 -4.09 18.07 9.36
CA TYR A 94 -2.82 17.40 9.62
C TYR A 94 -2.84 16.80 11.01
N LEU A 95 -2.68 15.49 11.10
CA LEU A 95 -2.68 14.76 12.36
C LEU A 95 -1.23 14.44 12.76
N PHE A 96 -0.80 14.99 13.89
CA PHE A 96 0.51 14.72 14.45
C PHE A 96 0.45 13.57 15.43
N GLY A 97 0.87 12.36 15.00
CA GLY A 97 0.70 11.13 15.78
C GLY A 97 1.01 9.87 14.99
N LYS A 98 0.35 8.77 15.36
CA LYS A 98 0.54 7.45 14.75
C LYS A 98 -0.80 6.75 14.53
N ASP A 99 -0.88 5.90 13.50
CA ASP A 99 -2.00 4.99 13.34
C ASP A 99 -1.97 3.87 14.41
N LEU A 100 -3.13 3.30 14.69
CA LEU A 100 -3.31 2.29 15.74
C LEU A 100 -2.49 1.01 15.46
N ARG A 101 -2.24 0.68 14.19
CA ARG A 101 -1.39 -0.46 13.83
C ARG A 101 0.05 -0.26 14.29
N LYS A 102 0.61 0.94 14.06
CA LYS A 102 1.97 1.28 14.54
C LYS A 102 2.04 1.28 16.06
N LEU A 103 1.00 1.78 16.73
CA LEU A 103 0.89 1.77 18.18
C LEU A 103 0.93 0.35 18.75
N THR A 104 0.08 -0.54 18.24
CA THR A 104 0.01 -1.93 18.70
C THR A 104 1.29 -2.70 18.42
N TYR A 105 1.91 -2.47 17.25
CA TYR A 105 3.20 -3.06 16.92
C TYR A 105 4.30 -2.61 17.89
N LYS A 106 4.39 -1.30 18.16
CA LYS A 106 5.39 -0.72 19.06
C LYS A 106 5.20 -1.15 20.51
N ALA A 107 3.95 -1.25 20.96
CA ALA A 107 3.61 -1.77 22.28
C ALA A 107 4.07 -3.21 22.45
N LYS A 108 3.81 -4.06 21.45
CA LYS A 108 4.27 -5.44 21.40
C LYS A 108 5.79 -5.55 21.36
N GLU A 109 6.48 -4.76 20.55
CA GLU A 109 7.94 -4.70 20.46
C GLU A 109 8.58 -4.38 21.82
N LYS A 110 8.00 -3.45 22.57
CA LYS A 110 8.48 -3.04 23.89
C LYS A 110 8.00 -3.93 25.03
N GLY A 111 7.14 -4.92 24.77
CA GLY A 111 6.52 -5.75 25.80
C GLY A 111 5.60 -4.98 26.76
N VAL A 112 5.07 -3.82 26.33
CA VAL A 112 4.19 -2.96 27.12
C VAL A 112 2.75 -3.16 26.60
N PRO A 113 1.81 -3.65 27.42
CA PRO A 113 0.42 -3.78 27.01
C PRO A 113 -0.18 -2.39 26.73
N PHE A 114 -1.05 -2.32 25.72
CA PHE A 114 -1.77 -1.08 25.41
C PHE A 114 -2.66 -0.59 26.56
N GLY A 115 -3.07 -1.52 27.42
CA GLY A 115 -3.85 -1.27 28.61
C GLY A 115 -5.37 -1.22 28.35
N LEU A 116 -6.11 -1.81 29.30
CA LEU A 116 -7.59 -1.92 29.17
C LEU A 116 -8.26 -0.54 29.09
N GLU A 117 -7.84 0.41 29.94
CA GLU A 117 -8.40 1.77 29.95
C GLU A 117 -8.20 2.49 28.60
N ASN A 118 -7.00 2.41 28.03
CA ASN A 118 -6.69 3.01 26.72
C ASN A 118 -7.46 2.33 25.59
N THR A 119 -7.62 1.01 25.65
CA THR A 119 -8.40 0.23 24.69
C THR A 119 -9.85 0.68 24.67
N LEU A 120 -10.49 0.73 25.84
CA LEU A 120 -11.89 1.15 25.96
C LEU A 120 -12.06 2.61 25.50
N TYR A 121 -11.11 3.49 25.86
CA TYR A 121 -11.13 4.88 25.39
C TYR A 121 -11.06 4.97 23.88
N ALA A 122 -10.07 4.32 23.26
CA ALA A 122 -9.89 4.39 21.82
C ALA A 122 -11.12 3.89 21.05
N ILE A 123 -11.66 2.74 21.46
CA ILE A 123 -12.84 2.13 20.78
C ILE A 123 -14.10 2.95 21.03
N SER A 124 -14.30 3.52 22.22
CA SER A 124 -15.43 4.43 22.48
C SER A 124 -15.43 5.63 21.52
N ARG A 125 -14.24 6.21 21.26
CA ARG A 125 -14.12 7.34 20.33
C ARG A 125 -14.36 6.91 18.87
N VAL A 126 -13.94 5.71 18.48
CA VAL A 126 -14.27 5.13 17.17
C VAL A 126 -15.78 4.95 17.03
N CYS A 127 -16.45 4.35 18.04
CA CYS A 127 -17.90 4.16 18.04
C CYS A 127 -18.65 5.50 17.92
N ALA A 128 -18.21 6.55 18.63
CA ALA A 128 -18.81 7.88 18.54
C ALA A 128 -18.69 8.48 17.13
N GLY A 129 -17.52 8.37 16.49
CA GLY A 129 -17.31 8.83 15.11
C GLY A 129 -18.16 8.06 14.09
N LEU A 130 -18.26 6.73 14.24
CA LEU A 130 -19.09 5.88 13.39
C LEU A 130 -20.58 6.19 13.57
N ASP A 131 -21.05 6.29 14.81
CA ASP A 131 -22.46 6.61 15.07
C ASP A 131 -22.86 7.94 14.43
N TYR A 132 -22.00 8.96 14.55
CA TYR A 132 -22.22 10.24 13.87
C TYR A 132 -22.33 10.08 12.35
N SER A 133 -21.39 9.36 11.70
CA SER A 133 -21.38 9.20 10.25
C SER A 133 -22.58 8.39 9.74
N HIS A 134 -22.98 7.34 10.45
CA HIS A 134 -24.10 6.48 10.09
C HIS A 134 -25.45 7.20 10.17
N ASN A 135 -25.60 8.14 11.13
CA ASN A 135 -26.84 8.87 11.38
C ASN A 135 -26.92 10.22 10.65
N LEU A 136 -25.88 10.58 9.84
CA LEU A 136 -25.86 11.88 9.15
C LEU A 136 -26.95 11.97 8.10
N LYS A 137 -27.63 13.14 8.07
CA LYS A 137 -28.72 13.45 7.15
C LYS A 137 -28.35 14.64 6.28
N ASP A 138 -28.91 14.71 5.08
CA ASP A 138 -28.83 15.89 4.23
C ASP A 138 -29.68 17.06 4.75
N LEU A 139 -29.63 18.20 4.08
CA LEU A 139 -30.39 19.40 4.44
C LEU A 139 -31.93 19.20 4.37
N GLN A 140 -32.39 18.16 3.71
CA GLN A 140 -33.80 17.78 3.60
C GLN A 140 -34.20 16.74 4.67
N GLY A 141 -33.26 16.31 5.53
CA GLY A 141 -33.49 15.32 6.58
C GLY A 141 -33.45 13.87 6.11
N LYS A 142 -33.02 13.61 4.86
CA LYS A 142 -32.87 12.26 4.32
C LYS A 142 -31.55 11.64 4.80
N PRO A 143 -31.54 10.40 5.31
CA PRO A 143 -30.30 9.73 5.70
C PRO A 143 -29.33 9.60 4.53
N LEU A 144 -28.06 9.93 4.76
CA LEU A 144 -26.98 9.80 3.76
C LEU A 144 -26.42 8.38 3.72
N ASN A 145 -26.70 7.54 4.73
CA ASN A 145 -26.24 6.15 4.84
C ASN A 145 -24.72 6.00 4.57
N ILE A 146 -23.94 6.86 5.21
CA ILE A 146 -22.47 6.85 5.06
C ILE A 146 -21.92 5.69 5.87
N ILE A 147 -21.32 4.72 5.19
CA ILE A 147 -20.67 3.55 5.78
C ILE A 147 -19.19 3.67 5.46
N HIS A 148 -18.32 3.42 6.46
CA HIS A 148 -16.87 3.54 6.29
C HIS A 148 -16.28 2.41 5.41
N ARG A 149 -16.73 1.16 5.60
CA ARG A 149 -16.39 -0.04 4.80
C ARG A 149 -14.94 -0.52 4.89
N ASP A 150 -14.07 0.19 5.56
CA ASP A 150 -12.62 -0.14 5.67
C ASP A 150 -12.09 0.19 7.07
N ILE A 151 -12.89 -0.07 8.12
CA ILE A 151 -12.45 0.09 9.51
C ILE A 151 -11.37 -0.96 9.80
N ASN A 152 -10.16 -0.48 10.07
CA ASN A 152 -9.00 -1.30 10.41
C ASN A 152 -7.99 -0.43 11.20
N PRO A 153 -6.98 -1.00 11.88
CA PRO A 153 -6.05 -0.23 12.71
C PRO A 153 -5.21 0.82 11.97
N GLN A 154 -5.08 0.75 10.64
CA GLN A 154 -4.38 1.78 9.86
C GLN A 154 -5.24 3.03 9.67
N ASN A 155 -6.57 2.86 9.65
CA ASN A 155 -7.54 3.93 9.45
C ASN A 155 -8.06 4.54 10.78
N ILE A 156 -7.47 4.14 11.91
CA ILE A 156 -7.66 4.77 13.23
C ILE A 156 -6.36 5.45 13.61
N PHE A 157 -6.38 6.76 13.67
CA PHE A 157 -5.20 7.59 13.96
C PHE A 157 -5.29 8.18 15.37
N ILE A 158 -4.19 8.10 16.12
CA ILE A 158 -4.08 8.64 17.47
C ILE A 158 -3.02 9.74 17.48
N THR A 159 -3.43 10.95 17.83
CA THR A 159 -2.50 12.08 17.92
C THR A 159 -1.65 12.01 19.19
N TYR A 160 -0.53 12.72 19.20
CA TYR A 160 0.29 12.85 20.40
C TYR A 160 -0.39 13.68 21.50
N GLU A 161 -1.52 14.32 21.21
CA GLU A 161 -2.41 14.95 22.20
C GLU A 161 -3.49 13.99 22.72
N GLY A 162 -3.53 12.74 22.23
CA GLY A 162 -4.44 11.69 22.66
C GLY A 162 -5.83 11.74 22.01
N GLN A 163 -5.98 12.50 20.93
CA GLN A 163 -7.20 12.46 20.11
C GLN A 163 -7.22 11.19 19.27
N VAL A 164 -8.40 10.61 19.12
CA VAL A 164 -8.65 9.45 18.24
C VAL A 164 -9.45 9.91 17.04
N LYS A 165 -8.93 9.66 15.85
CA LYS A 165 -9.51 10.09 14.58
C LYS A 165 -9.67 8.92 13.63
N ILE A 166 -10.86 8.78 13.05
CA ILE A 166 -11.11 7.89 11.92
C ILE A 166 -10.66 8.63 10.66
N ILE A 167 -9.86 7.98 9.82
CA ILE A 167 -9.34 8.52 8.57
C ILE A 167 -9.76 7.63 7.39
N ASP A 168 -9.70 8.15 6.18
CA ASP A 168 -9.88 7.40 4.91
C ASP A 168 -11.19 6.59 4.86
N PHE A 169 -12.33 7.30 4.79
CA PHE A 169 -13.64 6.67 4.51
C PHE A 169 -13.59 5.95 3.16
N GLY A 170 -13.73 4.62 3.17
CA GLY A 170 -13.62 3.75 2.00
C GLY A 170 -14.76 3.88 0.99
N ILE A 171 -15.23 5.09 0.72
CA ILE A 171 -16.39 5.42 -0.12
C ILE A 171 -16.11 5.12 -1.60
N ALA A 172 -14.84 5.21 -2.00
CA ALA A 172 -14.39 4.81 -3.34
C ALA A 172 -14.76 3.35 -3.69
N LYS A 173 -14.86 2.48 -2.68
CA LYS A 173 -15.30 1.09 -2.85
C LYS A 173 -16.80 0.96 -3.16
N ALA A 174 -17.61 1.96 -2.87
CA ALA A 174 -19.05 1.95 -3.15
C ALA A 174 -19.38 2.22 -4.63
N ALA A 175 -18.56 3.02 -5.31
CA ALA A 175 -18.75 3.34 -6.73
C ALA A 175 -18.28 2.21 -7.67
N SER A 176 -17.49 1.25 -7.17
CA SER A 176 -16.98 0.11 -7.92
C SER A 176 -17.85 -1.14 -7.81
N HIS A 177 -19.15 -1.00 -7.53
CA HIS A 177 -20.08 -2.13 -7.39
C HIS A 177 -20.23 -3.01 -8.63
N ASN A 178 -19.57 -2.69 -9.75
CA ASN A 178 -19.60 -3.49 -10.97
C ASN A 178 -18.24 -4.02 -11.43
N SER A 179 -17.19 -3.89 -10.65
CA SER A 179 -15.91 -4.46 -11.02
C SER A 179 -15.21 -5.04 -9.78
N THR A 180 -15.24 -6.36 -9.69
CA THR A 180 -14.18 -7.17 -9.08
C THR A 180 -13.91 -6.96 -7.58
N THR A 181 -14.87 -7.32 -6.76
CA THR A 181 -14.75 -7.29 -5.29
C THR A 181 -13.90 -8.44 -4.71
N HIS A 182 -13.36 -9.34 -5.51
CA HIS A 182 -12.62 -10.49 -4.99
C HIS A 182 -11.10 -10.41 -5.13
N GLU A 183 -10.55 -9.43 -5.82
CA GLU A 183 -9.20 -9.50 -6.34
C GLU A 183 -8.18 -8.53 -5.74
N GLY A 184 -8.54 -7.68 -4.83
CA GLY A 184 -7.64 -6.73 -4.19
C GLY A 184 -7.47 -6.91 -2.68
N LEU A 185 -7.78 -8.10 -2.15
CA LEU A 185 -7.83 -8.33 -0.71
C LEU A 185 -6.45 -8.67 -0.16
N ILE A 186 -5.70 -7.64 0.21
CA ILE A 186 -4.50 -7.83 1.03
C ILE A 186 -4.89 -8.59 2.29
N LYS A 187 -4.18 -9.67 2.61
CA LYS A 187 -4.33 -10.49 3.83
C LYS A 187 -4.61 -9.66 5.09
N GLY A 188 -3.97 -8.48 5.19
CA GLY A 188 -4.16 -7.55 6.30
C GLY A 188 -5.52 -6.86 6.34
N LYS A 189 -6.15 -6.57 5.20
CA LYS A 189 -7.48 -5.94 5.11
C LYS A 189 -8.60 -6.96 5.22
N LEU A 190 -8.42 -8.16 4.66
CA LEU A 190 -9.35 -9.27 4.74
C LEU A 190 -9.69 -9.61 6.20
N ALA A 191 -8.69 -9.59 7.08
CA ALA A 191 -8.86 -9.92 8.49
C ALA A 191 -9.76 -8.94 9.27
N TYR A 192 -10.16 -7.81 8.68
CA TYR A 192 -11.06 -6.82 9.29
C TYR A 192 -12.41 -6.70 8.59
N MET A 193 -12.67 -7.51 7.57
CA MET A 193 -13.97 -7.53 6.89
C MET A 193 -15.04 -8.16 7.76
N SER A 194 -16.28 -7.74 7.54
CA SER A 194 -17.43 -8.44 8.06
C SER A 194 -17.77 -9.68 7.21
N PRO A 195 -18.49 -10.68 7.74
CA PRO A 195 -18.94 -11.85 6.98
C PRO A 195 -19.66 -11.49 5.69
N GLU A 196 -20.56 -10.51 5.71
CA GLU A 196 -21.29 -10.03 4.53
C GLU A 196 -20.38 -9.35 3.51
N GLN A 197 -19.34 -8.63 3.95
CA GLN A 197 -18.33 -8.09 3.03
C GLN A 197 -17.52 -9.21 2.36
N ALA A 198 -17.08 -10.19 3.14
CA ALA A 198 -16.35 -11.34 2.62
C ALA A 198 -17.18 -12.14 1.62
N ASN A 199 -18.50 -12.27 1.85
CA ASN A 199 -19.43 -12.96 0.97
C ASN A 199 -19.91 -12.12 -0.24
N GLY A 200 -19.49 -10.85 -0.36
CA GLY A 200 -19.97 -9.95 -1.42
C GLY A 200 -21.47 -9.64 -1.34
N GLN A 201 -22.06 -9.73 -0.15
CA GLN A 201 -23.47 -9.44 0.11
C GLN A 201 -23.71 -7.93 0.27
N THR A 202 -24.97 -7.54 0.35
CA THR A 202 -25.32 -6.14 0.67
C THR A 202 -24.86 -5.79 2.07
N ILE A 203 -24.10 -4.70 2.18
CA ILE A 203 -23.52 -4.21 3.42
C ILE A 203 -24.30 -3.01 3.94
N ASP A 204 -24.40 -2.89 5.26
CA ASP A 204 -24.87 -1.70 5.95
C ASP A 204 -23.87 -1.24 7.03
N HIS A 205 -24.24 -0.24 7.83
CA HIS A 205 -23.40 0.34 8.87
C HIS A 205 -22.94 -0.66 9.94
N ARG A 206 -23.63 -1.79 10.11
CA ARG A 206 -23.30 -2.85 11.07
C ARG A 206 -22.06 -3.65 10.66
N SER A 207 -21.63 -3.53 9.40
CA SER A 207 -20.31 -4.03 8.96
C SER A 207 -19.17 -3.29 9.63
N ASP A 208 -19.27 -1.96 9.81
CA ASP A 208 -18.26 -1.17 10.53
C ASP A 208 -18.21 -1.53 12.02
N ILE A 209 -19.35 -1.91 12.62
CA ILE A 209 -19.44 -2.40 14.01
C ILE A 209 -18.69 -3.71 14.17
N PHE A 210 -18.88 -4.67 13.25
CA PHE A 210 -18.15 -5.92 13.25
C PHE A 210 -16.64 -5.69 13.16
N SER A 211 -16.20 -4.85 12.23
CA SER A 211 -14.78 -4.49 12.08
C SER A 211 -14.20 -3.82 13.33
N THR A 212 -15.00 -2.99 14.02
CA THR A 212 -14.64 -2.37 15.31
C THR A 212 -14.53 -3.42 16.41
N GLY A 213 -15.41 -4.42 16.41
CA GLY A 213 -15.35 -5.59 17.30
C GLY A 213 -14.06 -6.40 17.14
N ILE A 214 -13.59 -6.61 15.91
CA ILE A 214 -12.29 -7.26 15.64
C ILE A 214 -11.16 -6.45 16.27
N ILE A 215 -11.14 -5.13 16.08
CA ILE A 215 -10.09 -4.28 16.65
C ILE A 215 -10.13 -4.31 18.17
N LEU A 216 -11.31 -4.24 18.79
CA LEU A 216 -11.47 -4.37 20.23
C LEU A 216 -10.91 -5.70 20.74
N TYR A 217 -11.25 -6.81 20.09
CA TYR A 217 -10.73 -8.14 20.42
C TYR A 217 -9.20 -8.16 20.35
N GLU A 218 -8.60 -7.69 19.25
CA GLU A 218 -7.14 -7.71 19.05
C GLU A 218 -6.40 -6.83 20.07
N LEU A 219 -6.96 -5.70 20.46
CA LEU A 219 -6.38 -4.83 21.48
C LEU A 219 -6.42 -5.46 22.87
N LEU A 220 -7.50 -6.16 23.20
CA LEU A 220 -7.65 -6.88 24.48
C LEU A 220 -6.74 -8.11 24.54
N ALA A 221 -6.78 -8.94 23.49
CA ALA A 221 -6.03 -10.19 23.43
C ALA A 221 -4.53 -10.00 23.12
N CYS A 222 -4.10 -8.80 22.72
CA CYS A 222 -2.75 -8.49 22.23
C CYS A 222 -2.28 -9.43 21.11
N GLN A 223 -3.21 -9.99 20.34
CA GLN A 223 -2.94 -10.88 19.21
C GLN A 223 -3.98 -10.70 18.10
N ARG A 224 -3.63 -11.16 16.91
CA ARG A 224 -4.57 -11.16 15.77
C ARG A 224 -5.71 -12.13 16.03
N MET A 225 -6.94 -11.69 15.73
CA MET A 225 -8.13 -12.53 15.83
C MET A 225 -8.15 -13.59 14.73
N PHE A 226 -7.94 -13.19 13.48
CA PHE A 226 -7.87 -14.08 12.34
C PHE A 226 -6.42 -14.26 11.90
N GLN A 227 -5.95 -15.52 11.84
CA GLN A 227 -4.56 -15.87 11.57
C GLN A 227 -4.48 -17.05 10.61
N GLY A 228 -3.37 -17.16 9.88
CA GLY A 228 -3.12 -18.24 8.96
C GLY A 228 -2.89 -17.77 7.53
N GLU A 229 -3.10 -18.62 6.57
CA GLU A 229 -3.06 -18.29 5.15
C GLU A 229 -4.33 -17.54 4.72
N THR A 230 -4.28 -16.84 3.58
CA THR A 230 -5.36 -15.95 3.12
C THR A 230 -6.71 -16.67 3.03
N MET A 231 -6.76 -17.89 2.48
CA MET A 231 -7.98 -18.68 2.40
C MET A 231 -8.52 -19.11 3.76
N HIS A 232 -7.61 -19.43 4.69
CA HIS A 232 -8.00 -19.75 6.05
C HIS A 232 -8.61 -18.54 6.76
N ILE A 233 -7.97 -17.37 6.64
CA ILE A 233 -8.51 -16.10 7.15
C ILE A 233 -9.87 -15.81 6.50
N TYR A 234 -9.99 -15.98 5.18
CA TYR A 234 -11.26 -15.77 4.48
C TYR A 234 -12.38 -16.65 5.04
N THR A 235 -12.10 -17.94 5.25
CA THR A 235 -13.09 -18.89 5.81
C THR A 235 -13.45 -18.51 7.25
N GLN A 236 -12.47 -18.15 8.08
CA GLN A 236 -12.70 -17.71 9.45
C GLN A 236 -13.57 -16.45 9.51
N VAL A 237 -13.29 -15.44 8.67
CA VAL A 237 -14.05 -14.20 8.59
C VAL A 237 -15.48 -14.47 8.08
N ARG A 238 -15.60 -15.21 6.96
CA ARG A 238 -16.88 -15.56 6.36
C ARG A 238 -17.84 -16.26 7.33
N ASP A 239 -17.28 -17.16 8.11
CA ASP A 239 -18.06 -17.99 9.03
C ASP A 239 -18.09 -17.42 10.46
N ALA A 240 -17.42 -16.28 10.69
CA ALA A 240 -17.21 -15.63 12.00
C ALA A 240 -16.67 -16.62 13.05
N VAL A 241 -15.70 -17.48 12.66
CA VAL A 241 -15.09 -18.50 13.53
C VAL A 241 -13.81 -17.95 14.13
N TYR A 242 -13.80 -17.72 15.42
CA TYR A 242 -12.66 -17.21 16.18
C TYR A 242 -12.61 -17.83 17.57
N GLU A 243 -11.45 -17.75 18.24
CA GLU A 243 -11.29 -18.19 19.60
C GLU A 243 -12.03 -17.24 20.56
N PRO A 244 -12.98 -17.71 21.37
CA PRO A 244 -13.71 -16.83 22.30
C PRO A 244 -12.76 -16.09 23.25
N LEU A 245 -13.00 -14.79 23.44
CA LEU A 245 -12.17 -13.97 24.32
C LEU A 245 -12.14 -14.46 25.77
N GLU A 246 -13.24 -15.06 26.24
CA GLU A 246 -13.36 -15.69 27.56
C GLU A 246 -12.35 -16.82 27.79
N SER A 247 -11.99 -17.55 26.71
CA SER A 247 -10.98 -18.62 26.79
C SER A 247 -9.57 -18.06 26.96
N LEU A 248 -9.30 -16.88 26.39
CA LEU A 248 -7.99 -16.23 26.44
C LEU A 248 -7.81 -15.37 27.69
N LEU A 249 -8.85 -14.67 28.10
CA LEU A 249 -8.83 -13.68 29.17
C LEU A 249 -10.04 -13.83 30.11
N PRO A 250 -10.12 -14.94 30.87
CA PRO A 250 -11.29 -15.25 31.72
C PRO A 250 -11.53 -14.21 32.83
N ASP A 251 -10.49 -13.46 33.22
CA ASP A 251 -10.57 -12.47 34.30
C ASP A 251 -11.14 -11.10 33.85
N LEU A 252 -11.45 -10.92 32.56
CA LEU A 252 -12.12 -9.71 32.10
C LEU A 252 -13.58 -9.66 32.61
N PRO A 253 -14.15 -8.44 32.78
CA PRO A 253 -15.55 -8.29 33.15
C PRO A 253 -16.49 -9.01 32.18
N ALA A 254 -17.49 -9.73 32.71
CA ALA A 254 -18.47 -10.46 31.90
C ALA A 254 -19.20 -9.53 30.89
N LYS A 255 -19.46 -8.29 31.25
CA LYS A 255 -20.05 -7.30 30.34
C LYS A 255 -19.15 -7.04 29.14
N LEU A 256 -17.82 -6.98 29.31
CA LEU A 256 -16.88 -6.74 28.21
C LEU A 256 -16.82 -7.94 27.25
N HIS A 257 -16.89 -9.17 27.76
CA HIS A 257 -17.05 -10.35 26.93
C HIS A 257 -18.31 -10.28 26.08
N GLN A 258 -19.44 -9.86 26.69
CA GLN A 258 -20.71 -9.67 25.97
C GLN A 258 -20.59 -8.61 24.87
N VAL A 259 -19.91 -7.48 25.14
CA VAL A 259 -19.69 -6.42 24.13
C VAL A 259 -18.97 -6.98 22.93
N VAL A 260 -17.87 -7.73 23.14
CA VAL A 260 -17.09 -8.33 22.05
C VAL A 260 -17.92 -9.36 21.29
N GLN A 261 -18.62 -10.25 22.00
CA GLN A 261 -19.44 -11.30 21.41
C GLN A 261 -20.57 -10.72 20.55
N GLN A 262 -21.28 -9.69 21.05
CA GLN A 262 -22.36 -9.05 20.33
C GLN A 262 -21.86 -8.28 19.10
N ALA A 263 -20.76 -7.54 19.21
CA ALA A 263 -20.17 -6.84 18.07
C ALA A 263 -19.73 -7.80 16.96
N LEU A 264 -19.28 -9.01 17.32
CA LEU A 264 -18.76 -10.05 16.44
C LEU A 264 -19.79 -11.12 16.07
N ALA A 265 -21.08 -10.92 16.35
CA ALA A 265 -22.12 -11.84 15.92
C ALA A 265 -22.10 -11.98 14.37
N LYS A 266 -22.28 -13.21 13.89
CA LYS A 266 -22.24 -13.50 12.44
C LYS A 266 -23.31 -12.74 11.69
N GLU A 267 -24.55 -12.85 12.17
CA GLU A 267 -25.71 -12.22 11.56
C GLU A 267 -25.81 -10.74 11.99
N PRO A 268 -25.94 -9.79 11.03
CA PRO A 268 -26.03 -8.36 11.36
C PRO A 268 -27.15 -8.01 12.35
N ASP A 269 -28.27 -8.71 12.33
CA ASP A 269 -29.42 -8.47 13.22
C ASP A 269 -29.14 -8.85 14.68
N GLU A 270 -28.13 -9.66 14.94
CA GLU A 270 -27.69 -10.06 16.28
C GLU A 270 -26.63 -9.12 16.86
N ARG A 271 -26.05 -8.22 16.02
CA ARG A 271 -25.07 -7.22 16.45
C ARG A 271 -25.71 -6.03 17.12
N TYR A 272 -24.89 -5.11 17.60
CA TYR A 272 -25.34 -3.77 17.91
C TYR A 272 -25.97 -3.13 16.67
N GLN A 273 -27.12 -2.46 16.85
CA GLN A 273 -27.84 -1.84 15.74
C GLN A 273 -27.36 -0.41 15.47
N SER A 274 -26.50 0.16 16.30
CA SER A 274 -25.83 1.44 16.07
C SER A 274 -24.47 1.49 16.77
N GLY A 275 -23.60 2.38 16.32
CA GLY A 275 -22.35 2.72 17.02
C GLY A 275 -22.62 3.26 18.43
N GLY A 276 -23.73 3.99 18.58
CA GLY A 276 -24.16 4.55 19.86
C GLY A 276 -24.54 3.49 20.89
N GLU A 277 -25.19 2.39 20.50
CA GLU A 277 -25.47 1.27 21.39
C GLU A 277 -24.17 0.60 21.90
N MET A 278 -23.23 0.33 21.02
CA MET A 278 -21.93 -0.23 21.41
C MET A 278 -21.15 0.74 22.30
N LEU A 279 -21.21 2.04 22.01
CA LEU A 279 -20.60 3.09 22.83
C LEU A 279 -21.16 3.09 24.26
N ALA A 280 -22.49 3.03 24.42
CA ALA A 280 -23.13 3.02 25.73
C ALA A 280 -22.66 1.83 26.58
N ASP A 281 -22.57 0.64 26.00
CA ASP A 281 -22.08 -0.55 26.70
C ASP A 281 -20.60 -0.47 27.08
N LEU A 282 -19.77 0.15 26.21
CA LEU A 282 -18.36 0.42 26.53
C LEU A 282 -18.22 1.44 27.66
N GLU A 283 -19.03 2.49 27.68
CA GLU A 283 -19.05 3.49 28.76
C GLU A 283 -19.54 2.88 30.09
N GLU A 284 -20.48 1.95 30.04
CA GLU A 284 -20.87 1.17 31.21
C GLU A 284 -19.71 0.32 31.75
N CYS A 285 -18.93 -0.36 30.86
CA CYS A 285 -17.73 -1.09 31.27
C CYS A 285 -16.68 -0.16 31.92
N ILE A 286 -16.46 1.02 31.35
CA ILE A 286 -15.54 2.03 31.89
C ILE A 286 -16.00 2.46 33.31
N TYR A 287 -17.30 2.68 33.49
CA TYR A 287 -17.87 3.07 34.78
C TYR A 287 -17.73 1.96 35.83
N GLN A 288 -18.08 0.72 35.48
CA GLN A 288 -17.98 -0.46 36.38
C GLN A 288 -16.53 -0.72 36.80
N LEU A 289 -15.57 -0.50 35.94
CA LEU A 289 -14.14 -0.64 36.24
C LEU A 289 -13.55 0.56 36.98
N SER A 290 -14.36 1.59 37.27
CA SER A 290 -13.92 2.84 37.88
C SER A 290 -12.78 3.55 37.12
N PHE A 291 -12.68 3.33 35.81
CA PHE A 291 -11.74 4.01 34.95
C PHE A 291 -12.17 5.45 34.69
N ARG A 292 -11.19 6.30 34.43
CA ARG A 292 -11.38 7.71 34.04
C ARG A 292 -10.53 8.04 32.83
N PRO A 293 -10.77 7.35 31.70
CA PRO A 293 -9.98 7.56 30.52
C PRO A 293 -10.12 8.99 30.02
N ASN A 294 -9.02 9.57 29.61
CA ASN A 294 -8.98 10.91 29.05
C ASN A 294 -7.85 11.06 28.04
N ALA A 295 -7.99 12.04 27.15
CA ALA A 295 -7.01 12.29 26.09
C ALA A 295 -5.58 12.51 26.62
N ARG A 296 -5.42 13.17 27.78
CA ARG A 296 -4.10 13.46 28.35
C ARG A 296 -3.36 12.21 28.80
N ASN A 297 -4.04 11.28 29.46
CA ASN A 297 -3.43 10.01 29.89
C ASN A 297 -3.06 9.16 28.68
N PHE A 298 -3.95 9.15 27.69
CA PHE A 298 -3.70 8.45 26.42
C PHE A 298 -2.52 9.08 25.66
N ALA A 299 -2.44 10.40 25.57
CA ALA A 299 -1.32 11.14 25.00
C ALA A 299 0.02 10.74 25.63
N ASN A 300 0.07 10.64 26.98
CA ASN A 300 1.29 10.23 27.69
C ASN A 300 1.70 8.81 27.28
N CYS A 301 0.77 7.87 27.22
CA CYS A 301 1.03 6.49 26.76
C CYS A 301 1.62 6.47 25.33
N VAL A 302 1.05 7.25 24.41
CA VAL A 302 1.52 7.32 23.02
C VAL A 302 2.92 7.95 22.94
N LYS A 303 3.16 9.05 23.67
CA LYS A 303 4.48 9.71 23.73
C LYS A 303 5.56 8.82 24.34
N ASP A 304 5.23 8.05 25.37
CA ASP A 304 6.18 7.11 26.00
C ASP A 304 6.52 5.94 25.05
N LEU A 305 5.55 5.46 24.30
CA LEU A 305 5.78 4.43 23.29
C LEU A 305 6.70 4.91 22.16
N PHE A 306 6.55 6.17 21.73
CA PHE A 306 7.27 6.76 20.59
C PHE A 306 8.22 7.89 21.01
N LYS A 307 8.81 7.83 22.19
CA LYS A 307 9.58 8.93 22.78
C LYS A 307 10.68 9.51 21.88
N GLN A 308 11.40 8.65 21.17
CA GLN A 308 12.49 9.08 20.26
C GLN A 308 11.92 9.67 18.97
N GLU A 309 10.95 9.00 18.38
CA GLU A 309 10.28 9.43 17.16
C GLU A 309 9.52 10.75 17.39
N PHE A 310 8.82 10.88 18.52
CA PHE A 310 8.12 12.10 18.92
C PHE A 310 9.07 13.30 18.99
N ALA A 311 10.20 13.17 19.69
CA ALA A 311 11.18 14.26 19.82
C ALA A 311 11.78 14.69 18.47
N ALA A 312 12.05 13.71 17.58
CA ALA A 312 12.58 13.98 16.24
C ALA A 312 11.53 14.66 15.35
N GLU A 313 10.29 14.18 15.37
CA GLU A 313 9.19 14.73 14.58
C GLU A 313 8.76 16.11 15.08
N GLU A 314 8.74 16.32 16.41
CA GLU A 314 8.48 17.62 17.03
C GLU A 314 9.54 18.65 16.63
N THR A 315 10.82 18.28 16.68
CA THR A 315 11.91 19.15 16.23
C THR A 315 11.76 19.51 14.75
N ALA A 316 11.44 18.55 13.89
CA ALA A 316 11.22 18.79 12.47
C ALA A 316 9.96 19.66 12.20
N LEU A 317 8.96 19.60 13.08
CA LEU A 317 7.77 20.44 13.02
C LEU A 317 8.10 21.90 13.27
N PHE A 318 8.93 22.17 14.28
CA PHE A 318 9.28 23.53 14.73
C PHE A 318 10.46 24.14 13.95
N SER A 319 11.44 23.34 13.49
CA SER A 319 12.58 23.88 12.73
C SER A 319 12.15 24.49 11.40
N ASN A 320 11.16 23.91 10.73
CA ASN A 320 10.60 24.48 9.51
C ASN A 320 9.84 25.81 9.77
N THR A 321 9.39 26.07 10.98
CA THR A 321 8.71 27.33 11.33
C THR A 321 9.73 28.44 11.64
N GLN A 322 10.90 28.12 12.23
CA GLN A 322 11.94 29.09 12.57
C GLN A 322 12.76 29.57 11.36
N ILE A 323 13.06 28.70 10.40
CA ILE A 323 13.82 29.08 9.18
C ILE A 323 13.10 30.20 8.40
N TYR A 324 11.77 30.25 8.44
CA TYR A 324 10.99 31.28 7.73
C TYR A 324 10.83 32.57 8.53
N ALA A 325 10.93 32.54 9.85
CA ALA A 325 10.96 33.76 10.67
C ALA A 325 12.26 34.54 10.45
N ASP A 326 13.38 33.84 10.30
CA ASP A 326 14.69 34.46 10.05
C ASP A 326 14.78 35.03 8.62
N VAL A 327 14.21 34.35 7.61
CA VAL A 327 14.15 34.87 6.23
C VAL A 327 13.22 36.08 6.12
N ALA A 328 12.09 36.09 6.82
CA ALA A 328 11.15 37.22 6.81
C ALA A 328 11.75 38.46 7.49
N THR A 329 12.52 38.29 8.56
CA THR A 329 13.23 39.38 9.25
C THR A 329 14.38 39.94 8.43
N ASP A 330 15.02 39.17 7.54
CA ASP A 330 16.06 39.66 6.64
C ASP A 330 15.49 40.41 5.42
N LEU A 331 14.32 40.02 4.91
CA LEU A 331 13.64 40.73 3.83
C LEU A 331 13.10 42.10 4.25
N ASP A 332 12.67 42.26 5.49
CA ASP A 332 12.23 43.56 6.04
C ASP A 332 13.40 44.52 6.32
N LYS A 333 14.63 44.03 6.42
CA LYS A 333 15.83 44.88 6.60
C LYS A 333 16.40 45.40 5.28
N GLU A 334 16.12 44.76 4.15
CA GLU A 334 16.59 45.22 2.83
C GLU A 334 15.72 46.31 2.18
N SER A 335 14.52 46.62 2.73
CA SER A 335 13.62 47.63 2.17
C SER A 335 13.90 49.08 2.58
N THR A 336 14.95 49.38 3.36
CA THR A 336 15.28 50.72 3.82
C THR A 336 16.76 51.11 3.63
N ALA A 337 17.30 50.97 2.42
CA ALA A 337 18.59 51.62 2.09
C ALA A 337 18.67 51.89 0.58
N ASP A 338 18.58 53.18 0.26
CA ASP A 338 18.91 53.75 -1.05
C ASP A 338 20.42 53.69 -1.35
N GLY A 339 20.76 53.29 -2.62
CA GLY A 339 22.03 53.70 -3.28
C GLY A 339 23.03 52.57 -3.55
N PRO A 340 23.94 52.71 -4.54
CA PRO A 340 24.12 51.73 -5.58
C PRO A 340 25.41 50.89 -5.53
N THR A 341 25.34 49.71 -6.23
CA THR A 341 26.47 48.93 -6.80
C THR A 341 27.51 48.32 -5.84
N HIS A 342 27.51 47.00 -5.75
CA HIS A 342 28.68 46.19 -6.11
C HIS A 342 28.36 44.68 -6.11
N ASN A 343 28.77 43.97 -7.15
CA ASN A 343 28.82 42.52 -7.25
C ASN A 343 29.60 41.91 -6.10
N SER A 344 28.99 40.98 -5.37
CA SER A 344 29.71 40.10 -4.46
C SER A 344 29.13 38.68 -4.54
N THR A 345 29.90 37.82 -5.15
CA THR A 345 29.67 36.37 -5.19
C THR A 345 29.80 35.81 -3.78
N ILE A 346 28.73 35.34 -3.22
CA ILE A 346 28.76 34.66 -1.91
C ILE A 346 29.13 33.19 -2.14
N PHE A 347 30.34 32.83 -1.72
CA PHE A 347 30.73 31.43 -1.56
C PHE A 347 30.11 30.88 -0.27
N LEU A 348 29.15 29.98 -0.40
CA LEU A 348 28.68 29.16 0.71
C LEU A 348 29.76 28.15 1.09
N ALA A 349 30.33 28.29 2.27
CA ALA A 349 31.27 27.35 2.84
C ALA A 349 30.55 26.03 3.19
N VAL A 350 30.90 24.96 2.52
CA VAL A 350 30.46 23.59 2.85
C VAL A 350 31.18 23.16 4.14
N PRO A 351 30.48 22.68 5.17
CA PRO A 351 31.13 22.15 6.36
C PRO A 351 31.93 20.88 6.02
N LYS A 352 33.20 20.84 6.45
CA LYS A 352 34.05 19.64 6.33
C LYS A 352 33.45 18.50 7.14
N ILE A 353 32.95 17.47 6.44
CA ILE A 353 32.53 16.20 7.04
C ILE A 353 33.80 15.43 7.45
N SER A 354 33.82 14.95 8.71
CA SER A 354 34.96 14.19 9.24
C SER A 354 35.19 12.89 8.51
N GLU A 355 36.46 12.52 8.32
CA GLU A 355 36.92 11.37 7.53
C GLU A 355 36.41 9.98 7.97
N GLN A 356 35.71 9.89 9.11
CA GLN A 356 35.21 8.60 9.63
C GLN A 356 33.88 8.11 9.01
N LEU A 357 33.20 8.91 8.17
CA LEU A 357 31.90 8.56 7.56
C LEU A 357 31.98 8.17 6.08
N ARG A 358 33.16 8.21 5.48
CA ARG A 358 33.35 7.94 4.05
C ARG A 358 32.97 6.54 3.56
N PRO A 359 33.09 5.41 4.30
CA PRO A 359 32.77 4.10 3.74
C PRO A 359 31.26 3.84 3.57
N ASN A 360 30.39 4.52 4.29
CA ASN A 360 28.96 4.17 4.31
C ASN A 360 28.10 4.93 3.28
N ILE A 361 28.55 6.09 2.80
CA ILE A 361 27.79 6.87 1.80
C ILE A 361 27.73 6.16 0.44
N TRP A 362 28.78 5.41 0.10
CA TRP A 362 28.87 4.62 -1.13
C TRP A 362 27.86 3.46 -1.19
N ARG A 363 27.61 2.81 -0.07
CA ARG A 363 26.65 1.70 0.02
C ARG A 363 25.22 2.15 -0.29
N PHE A 364 24.83 3.35 0.15
CA PHE A 364 23.50 3.91 -0.11
C PHE A 364 23.32 4.39 -1.56
N GLY A 365 24.34 4.96 -2.16
CA GLY A 365 24.31 5.39 -3.56
C GLY A 365 24.17 4.22 -4.53
N LEU A 366 24.83 3.11 -4.25
CA LEU A 366 24.85 1.92 -5.09
C LEU A 366 23.51 1.18 -5.06
N VAL A 367 22.91 1.06 -3.90
CA VAL A 367 21.56 0.48 -3.73
C VAL A 367 20.50 1.35 -4.42
N ALA A 368 20.60 2.68 -4.31
CA ALA A 368 19.67 3.59 -4.98
C ALA A 368 19.78 3.52 -6.52
N ALA A 369 20.99 3.42 -7.07
CA ALA A 369 21.20 3.27 -8.51
C ALA A 369 20.64 1.94 -9.03
N MET A 370 20.85 0.82 -8.32
CA MET A 370 20.31 -0.48 -8.69
C MET A 370 18.78 -0.56 -8.59
N VAL A 371 18.17 0.12 -7.61
CA VAL A 371 16.72 0.20 -7.48
C VAL A 371 16.10 1.00 -8.63
N ILE A 372 16.73 2.09 -9.06
CA ILE A 372 16.26 2.91 -10.20
C ILE A 372 16.32 2.12 -11.51
N ILE A 373 17.36 1.31 -11.72
CA ILE A 373 17.50 0.48 -12.91
C ILE A 373 16.47 -0.66 -12.91
N GLY A 374 16.22 -1.31 -11.78
CA GLY A 374 15.13 -2.29 -11.64
C GLY A 374 13.74 -1.70 -11.93
N PHE A 375 13.52 -0.42 -11.57
CA PHE A 375 12.26 0.27 -11.82
C PHE A 375 12.07 0.66 -13.29
N MET A 376 13.15 0.96 -14.01
CA MET A 376 13.12 1.28 -15.45
C MET A 376 12.81 0.03 -16.30
N PHE A 377 13.17 -1.16 -15.82
CA PHE A 377 12.88 -2.43 -16.48
C PHE A 377 11.39 -2.82 -16.43
N ASP A 378 10.66 -2.40 -15.37
CA ASP A 378 9.21 -2.58 -15.25
C ASP A 378 8.42 -1.85 -16.37
N LEU A 379 8.99 -0.75 -16.89
CA LEU A 379 8.40 0.03 -17.99
C LEU A 379 8.62 -0.59 -19.39
N SER A 380 9.64 -1.46 -19.56
CA SER A 380 9.92 -2.07 -20.87
C SER A 380 9.13 -3.38 -21.11
N LEU A 381 8.70 -4.08 -20.06
CA LEU A 381 7.86 -5.28 -20.19
C LEU A 381 6.40 -4.98 -20.55
N THR A 382 5.95 -3.72 -20.44
CA THR A 382 4.58 -3.30 -20.77
C THR A 382 4.38 -2.85 -22.23
N LYS A 383 5.43 -2.84 -23.06
CA LYS A 383 5.36 -2.46 -24.49
C LYS A 383 5.15 -3.64 -25.41
N LEU A 384 4.04 -4.35 -25.29
CA LEU A 384 3.47 -5.10 -26.39
C LEU A 384 2.51 -4.18 -27.17
N PRO A 385 2.59 -4.13 -28.51
CA PRO A 385 1.80 -3.19 -29.28
C PRO A 385 0.34 -3.64 -29.34
N PHE A 386 -0.54 -2.89 -28.68
CA PHE A 386 -1.98 -2.96 -28.91
C PHE A 386 -2.33 -2.10 -30.12
N THR A 387 -2.71 -2.73 -31.21
CA THR A 387 -3.42 -2.05 -32.30
C THR A 387 -4.94 -2.10 -32.00
N PRO A 388 -5.62 -0.98 -31.91
CA PRO A 388 -7.08 -1.00 -31.81
C PRO A 388 -7.68 -1.33 -33.19
N SER A 389 -8.40 -2.43 -33.32
CA SER A 389 -9.27 -2.66 -34.47
C SER A 389 -10.69 -2.20 -34.14
N ASP A 390 -11.08 -1.10 -34.77
CA ASP A 390 -12.49 -0.70 -34.92
C ASP A 390 -13.32 -1.87 -35.45
N ARG A 391 -14.31 -2.30 -34.69
CA ARG A 391 -15.47 -3.01 -35.25
C ARG A 391 -16.75 -2.47 -34.62
N SER A 392 -17.50 -1.81 -35.48
CA SER A 392 -18.88 -1.39 -35.36
C SER A 392 -19.80 -2.53 -34.87
N VAL A 393 -20.62 -2.23 -33.89
CA VAL A 393 -21.70 -3.09 -33.40
C VAL A 393 -22.81 -3.13 -34.46
N SER A 394 -22.99 -4.28 -35.08
CA SER A 394 -24.15 -4.60 -35.89
C SER A 394 -25.15 -5.43 -35.07
N ALA A 395 -26.37 -4.93 -34.98
CA ALA A 395 -27.46 -5.62 -34.31
C ALA A 395 -27.79 -6.93 -35.07
N TYR A 396 -27.71 -8.05 -34.38
CA TYR A 396 -28.20 -9.33 -34.89
C TYR A 396 -29.51 -9.71 -34.19
N SER A 397 -30.51 -9.97 -35.01
CA SER A 397 -31.80 -10.54 -34.65
C SER A 397 -31.60 -11.98 -34.13
N ILE A 398 -32.21 -12.29 -33.00
CA ILE A 398 -32.18 -13.63 -32.40
C ILE A 398 -33.23 -14.50 -33.09
N GLU A 399 -32.80 -15.43 -33.92
CA GLU A 399 -33.62 -16.61 -34.32
C GLU A 399 -33.46 -17.71 -33.27
N LEU A 400 -34.56 -18.20 -32.72
CA LEU A 400 -34.59 -19.29 -31.77
C LEU A 400 -34.25 -20.62 -32.49
N PRO A 401 -33.29 -21.40 -31.96
CA PRO A 401 -32.97 -22.72 -32.53
C PRO A 401 -33.95 -23.82 -32.06
N PRO A 402 -34.03 -24.96 -32.79
CA PRO A 402 -34.98 -26.05 -32.56
C PRO A 402 -34.66 -26.85 -31.27
N PRO A 403 -35.58 -27.70 -30.76
CA PRO A 403 -35.53 -28.27 -29.42
C PRO A 403 -34.35 -29.23 -29.21
N ALA A 404 -33.72 -29.07 -28.04
CA ALA A 404 -32.44 -29.59 -27.62
C ALA A 404 -32.38 -31.12 -27.51
N SER A 405 -31.33 -31.71 -28.08
CA SER A 405 -30.68 -32.92 -27.60
C SER A 405 -30.20 -32.72 -26.14
N VAL A 406 -30.27 -33.77 -25.34
CA VAL A 406 -29.86 -33.77 -23.91
C VAL A 406 -28.52 -33.07 -23.74
N ARG A 407 -28.53 -31.82 -23.25
CA ARG A 407 -27.31 -31.02 -22.93
C ARG A 407 -26.73 -31.58 -21.64
N ASN A 408 -25.42 -31.84 -21.66
CA ASN A 408 -24.68 -32.16 -20.46
C ASN A 408 -24.34 -30.83 -19.76
N PRO A 409 -24.95 -30.50 -18.60
CA PRO A 409 -24.83 -29.18 -17.96
C PRO A 409 -23.36 -28.84 -17.57
N THR A 410 -22.54 -29.86 -17.34
CA THR A 410 -21.11 -29.67 -17.00
C THR A 410 -20.30 -29.23 -18.22
N LYS A 411 -20.59 -29.78 -19.41
CA LYS A 411 -19.92 -29.39 -20.65
C LYS A 411 -20.25 -27.95 -21.06
N ASP A 412 -21.52 -27.56 -20.89
CA ASP A 412 -21.95 -26.18 -21.16
C ASP A 412 -21.24 -25.18 -20.22
N LYS A 413 -20.99 -25.55 -18.95
CA LYS A 413 -20.22 -24.74 -18.00
C LYS A 413 -18.73 -24.63 -18.38
N ILE A 414 -18.11 -25.72 -18.83
CA ILE A 414 -16.70 -25.69 -19.29
C ILE A 414 -16.56 -24.75 -20.50
N GLU A 415 -17.51 -24.81 -21.44
CA GLU A 415 -17.50 -23.91 -22.60
C GLU A 415 -17.73 -22.46 -22.20
N ALA A 416 -18.58 -22.17 -21.22
CA ALA A 416 -18.80 -20.83 -20.67
C ALA A 416 -17.53 -20.30 -19.95
N ALA A 417 -16.85 -21.14 -19.17
CA ALA A 417 -15.60 -20.77 -18.51
C ALA A 417 -14.49 -20.46 -19.53
N LYS A 418 -14.35 -21.27 -20.57
CA LYS A 418 -13.39 -21.03 -21.66
C LYS A 418 -13.74 -19.77 -22.47
N ALA A 419 -15.02 -19.49 -22.69
CA ALA A 419 -15.46 -18.26 -23.36
C ALA A 419 -15.13 -17.01 -22.53
N ALA A 420 -15.36 -17.05 -21.21
CA ALA A 420 -14.97 -15.99 -20.30
C ALA A 420 -13.44 -15.77 -20.31
N LEU A 421 -12.65 -16.84 -20.34
CA LEU A 421 -11.19 -16.77 -20.46
C LEU A 421 -10.75 -16.07 -21.76
N GLN A 422 -11.36 -16.44 -22.89
CA GLN A 422 -11.09 -15.79 -24.19
C GLN A 422 -11.48 -14.30 -24.19
N ALA A 423 -12.54 -13.94 -23.45
CA ALA A 423 -12.96 -12.56 -23.26
C ALA A 423 -12.06 -11.79 -22.27
N LYS A 424 -11.06 -12.45 -21.68
CA LYS A 424 -10.20 -11.94 -20.60
C LYS A 424 -10.95 -11.55 -19.32
N GLU A 425 -12.10 -12.14 -19.12
CA GLU A 425 -12.89 -12.04 -17.88
C GLU A 425 -12.38 -13.08 -16.88
N PHE A 426 -11.11 -12.92 -16.46
CA PHE A 426 -10.38 -13.95 -15.69
C PHE A 426 -11.08 -14.36 -14.39
N SER A 427 -11.69 -13.41 -13.69
CA SER A 427 -12.43 -13.68 -12.46
C SER A 427 -13.66 -14.55 -12.69
N LEU A 428 -14.41 -14.26 -13.76
CA LEU A 428 -15.58 -15.06 -14.13
C LEU A 428 -15.15 -16.45 -14.57
N ALA A 429 -14.10 -16.54 -15.41
CA ALA A 429 -13.54 -17.82 -15.85
C ALA A 429 -13.12 -18.68 -14.65
N LEU A 430 -12.41 -18.06 -13.70
CA LEU A 430 -11.93 -18.73 -12.48
C LEU A 430 -13.10 -19.24 -11.63
N ALA A 431 -14.11 -18.39 -11.36
CA ALA A 431 -15.28 -18.77 -10.59
C ALA A 431 -16.03 -19.98 -11.21
N LEU A 432 -16.16 -19.99 -12.54
CA LEU A 432 -16.77 -21.10 -13.25
C LEU A 432 -15.93 -22.38 -13.19
N PHE A 433 -14.60 -22.29 -13.31
CA PHE A 433 -13.71 -23.44 -13.16
C PHE A 433 -13.73 -23.99 -11.72
N GLU A 434 -13.73 -23.13 -10.70
CA GLU A 434 -13.83 -23.57 -9.29
C GLU A 434 -15.18 -24.21 -8.98
N GLU A 435 -16.29 -23.71 -9.57
CA GLU A 435 -17.60 -24.35 -9.48
C GLU A 435 -17.61 -25.73 -10.13
N ILE A 436 -16.97 -25.90 -11.30
CA ILE A 436 -16.85 -27.19 -11.99
C ILE A 436 -16.06 -28.19 -11.14
N LEU A 437 -14.89 -27.76 -10.59
CA LEU A 437 -14.04 -28.61 -9.76
C LEU A 437 -14.68 -28.98 -8.43
N SER A 438 -15.48 -28.09 -7.84
CA SER A 438 -16.24 -28.40 -6.63
C SER A 438 -17.36 -29.44 -6.86
N GLY A 439 -17.93 -29.43 -8.06
CA GLY A 439 -18.97 -30.39 -8.45
C GLY A 439 -18.42 -31.74 -8.92
N ASP A 440 -17.33 -31.76 -9.64
CA ASP A 440 -16.67 -32.97 -10.15
C ASP A 440 -15.14 -32.80 -10.22
N PRO A 441 -14.41 -33.16 -9.16
CA PRO A 441 -12.93 -33.04 -9.11
C PRO A 441 -12.22 -33.88 -10.18
N SER A 442 -12.87 -34.89 -10.80
CA SER A 442 -12.22 -35.72 -11.82
C SER A 442 -11.94 -34.97 -13.12
N LEU A 443 -12.56 -33.79 -13.31
CA LEU A 443 -12.38 -32.92 -14.47
C LEU A 443 -11.14 -32.04 -14.38
N GLU A 444 -10.43 -32.02 -13.25
CA GLU A 444 -9.23 -31.20 -13.02
C GLU A 444 -8.22 -31.33 -14.18
N LYS A 445 -7.94 -32.54 -14.60
CA LYS A 445 -7.00 -32.81 -15.70
C LYS A 445 -7.49 -32.28 -17.07
N GLU A 446 -8.80 -32.21 -17.29
CA GLU A 446 -9.39 -31.73 -18.56
C GLU A 446 -9.33 -30.18 -18.66
N ILE A 447 -9.39 -29.49 -17.52
CA ILE A 447 -9.46 -28.02 -17.49
C ILE A 447 -8.18 -27.38 -16.95
N SER A 448 -7.15 -28.16 -16.55
CA SER A 448 -5.94 -27.67 -15.86
C SER A 448 -5.25 -26.52 -16.60
N ASP A 449 -5.08 -26.63 -17.92
CA ASP A 449 -4.40 -25.61 -18.71
C ASP A 449 -5.19 -24.29 -18.72
N ALA A 450 -6.50 -24.37 -18.97
CA ALA A 450 -7.37 -23.19 -18.99
C ALA A 450 -7.55 -22.59 -17.60
N TYR A 451 -7.58 -23.42 -16.57
CA TYR A 451 -7.64 -22.97 -15.17
C TYR A 451 -6.34 -22.27 -14.76
N SER A 452 -5.18 -22.85 -15.11
CA SER A 452 -3.87 -22.21 -14.89
C SER A 452 -3.74 -20.89 -15.65
N GLU A 453 -4.21 -20.82 -16.90
CA GLU A 453 -4.23 -19.60 -17.70
C GLU A 453 -5.13 -18.52 -17.06
N ALA A 454 -6.29 -18.89 -16.53
CA ALA A 454 -7.17 -17.98 -15.81
C ALA A 454 -6.51 -17.42 -14.55
N LEU A 455 -5.83 -18.27 -13.77
CA LEU A 455 -5.07 -17.88 -12.57
C LEU A 455 -3.93 -16.93 -12.92
N GLN A 456 -3.15 -17.22 -13.96
CA GLN A 456 -2.05 -16.37 -14.43
C GLN A 456 -2.56 -15.04 -14.98
N GLY A 457 -3.63 -15.04 -15.78
CA GLY A 457 -4.22 -13.84 -16.32
C GLY A 457 -4.74 -12.91 -15.23
N LEU A 458 -5.38 -13.50 -14.22
CA LEU A 458 -5.84 -12.77 -13.05
C LEU A 458 -4.68 -12.20 -12.24
N ALA A 459 -3.66 -12.99 -11.96
CA ALA A 459 -2.46 -12.55 -11.26
C ALA A 459 -1.75 -11.40 -12.00
N ALA A 460 -1.61 -11.49 -13.32
CA ALA A 460 -1.02 -10.43 -14.14
C ALA A 460 -1.83 -9.12 -14.08
N HIS A 461 -3.16 -9.23 -14.03
CA HIS A 461 -4.05 -8.07 -13.89
C HIS A 461 -3.91 -7.41 -12.51
N LEU A 462 -3.69 -8.20 -11.47
CA LEU A 462 -3.55 -7.73 -10.08
C LEU A 462 -2.14 -7.22 -9.76
N MET A 463 -1.12 -7.69 -10.46
CA MET A 463 0.28 -7.39 -10.19
C MET A 463 0.60 -5.91 -9.99
N PRO A 464 0.05 -4.97 -10.79
CA PRO A 464 0.34 -3.54 -10.63
C PRO A 464 -0.26 -2.94 -9.35
N GLY A 465 -1.43 -3.44 -8.91
CA GLY A 465 -2.18 -2.88 -7.79
C GLY A 465 -1.99 -3.62 -6.48
N ASP A 466 -1.91 -4.94 -6.55
CA ASP A 466 -1.87 -5.82 -5.38
C ASP A 466 -1.02 -7.08 -5.62
N PRO A 467 0.31 -6.95 -5.54
CA PRO A 467 1.23 -8.07 -5.76
C PRO A 467 1.06 -9.20 -4.74
N ASP A 468 0.54 -8.94 -3.54
CA ASP A 468 0.32 -9.99 -2.53
C ASP A 468 -0.82 -10.92 -2.92
N VAL A 469 -1.89 -10.38 -3.47
CA VAL A 469 -2.99 -11.19 -4.00
C VAL A 469 -2.60 -11.87 -5.30
N ALA A 470 -1.87 -11.18 -6.19
CA ALA A 470 -1.30 -11.81 -7.37
C ALA A 470 -0.46 -13.04 -7.00
N LYS A 471 0.35 -12.96 -5.94
CA LYS A 471 1.13 -14.07 -5.39
C LYS A 471 0.27 -15.29 -5.04
N VAL A 472 -0.91 -15.10 -4.43
CA VAL A 472 -1.81 -16.20 -4.07
C VAL A 472 -2.27 -16.96 -5.31
N TYR A 473 -2.67 -16.23 -6.36
CA TYR A 473 -3.09 -16.87 -7.61
C TYR A 473 -1.95 -17.53 -8.37
N LEU A 474 -0.75 -16.93 -8.32
CA LEU A 474 0.46 -17.53 -8.89
C LEU A 474 0.86 -18.80 -8.16
N LEU A 475 0.74 -18.87 -6.84
CA LEU A 475 0.99 -20.08 -6.08
C LEU A 475 -0.02 -21.19 -6.43
N LYS A 476 -1.31 -20.84 -6.56
CA LYS A 476 -2.32 -21.78 -7.07
C LYS A 476 -2.01 -22.25 -8.50
N ALA A 477 -1.56 -21.34 -9.37
CA ALA A 477 -1.16 -21.72 -10.73
C ALA A 477 0.07 -22.63 -10.73
N LEU A 478 1.01 -22.46 -9.78
CA LEU A 478 2.17 -23.32 -9.60
C LEU A 478 1.81 -24.70 -9.07
N ASP A 479 0.74 -24.82 -8.26
CA ASP A 479 0.20 -26.12 -7.84
C ASP A 479 -0.34 -26.91 -9.03
N VAL A 480 -0.89 -26.22 -10.04
CA VAL A 480 -1.40 -26.83 -11.28
C VAL A 480 -0.27 -27.15 -12.26
N ASP A 481 0.67 -26.21 -12.45
CA ASP A 481 1.87 -26.38 -13.30
C ASP A 481 3.13 -25.95 -12.56
N PRO A 482 3.81 -26.88 -11.85
CA PRO A 482 5.03 -26.61 -11.07
C PRO A 482 6.24 -26.15 -11.90
N ALA A 483 6.20 -26.29 -13.23
CA ALA A 483 7.27 -25.93 -14.13
C ALA A 483 6.98 -24.66 -14.96
N SER A 484 5.91 -23.94 -14.66
CA SER A 484 5.55 -22.71 -15.38
C SER A 484 6.58 -21.60 -15.15
N ILE A 485 7.43 -21.39 -16.14
CA ILE A 485 8.46 -20.33 -16.13
C ILE A 485 7.84 -18.95 -15.93
N SER A 486 6.70 -18.70 -16.56
CA SER A 486 5.97 -17.44 -16.44
C SER A 486 5.54 -17.17 -14.98
N VAL A 487 4.94 -18.17 -14.33
CA VAL A 487 4.49 -18.07 -12.94
C VAL A 487 5.68 -17.89 -11.99
N LEU A 488 6.72 -18.71 -12.15
CA LEU A 488 7.93 -18.62 -11.33
C LEU A 488 8.61 -17.25 -11.47
N SER A 489 8.71 -16.70 -12.69
CA SER A 489 9.30 -15.39 -12.91
C SER A 489 8.51 -14.27 -12.22
N GLN A 490 7.20 -14.33 -12.27
CA GLN A 490 6.33 -13.37 -11.60
C GLN A 490 6.41 -13.51 -10.07
N LEU A 491 6.48 -14.71 -9.53
CA LEU A 491 6.69 -14.95 -8.10
C LEU A 491 8.05 -14.44 -7.63
N GLY A 492 9.11 -14.71 -8.38
CA GLY A 492 10.45 -14.18 -8.11
C GLY A 492 10.45 -12.66 -8.03
N TYR A 493 9.78 -11.98 -8.95
CA TYR A 493 9.62 -10.54 -8.94
C TYR A 493 8.89 -10.04 -7.68
N ILE A 494 7.80 -10.69 -7.28
CA ILE A 494 7.06 -10.33 -6.05
C ILE A 494 7.96 -10.51 -4.81
N TYR A 495 8.70 -11.60 -4.72
CA TYR A 495 9.60 -11.83 -3.60
C TYR A 495 10.69 -10.75 -3.50
N VAL A 496 11.25 -10.32 -4.64
CA VAL A 496 12.22 -9.20 -4.68
C VAL A 496 11.59 -7.90 -4.17
N ARG A 497 10.38 -7.57 -4.61
CA ARG A 497 9.68 -6.36 -4.15
C ARG A 497 9.40 -6.35 -2.65
N HIS A 498 9.24 -7.51 -2.04
CA HIS A 498 9.03 -7.67 -0.61
C HIS A 498 10.32 -7.83 0.19
N ASN A 499 11.49 -7.72 -0.46
CA ASN A 499 12.81 -8.00 0.12
C ASN A 499 12.94 -9.43 0.70
N ASP A 500 12.11 -10.35 0.20
CA ASP A 500 12.19 -11.78 0.54
C ASP A 500 13.20 -12.46 -0.39
N TYR A 501 14.45 -12.06 -0.22
CA TYR A 501 15.55 -12.51 -1.08
C TYR A 501 15.80 -14.03 -1.06
N PRO A 502 15.64 -14.75 0.06
CA PRO A 502 15.79 -16.21 0.05
C PRO A 502 14.83 -16.90 -0.93
N HIS A 503 13.52 -16.60 -0.85
CA HIS A 503 12.54 -17.18 -1.76
C HIS A 503 12.70 -16.68 -3.20
N ALA A 504 13.13 -15.43 -3.39
CA ALA A 504 13.42 -14.92 -4.72
C ALA A 504 14.56 -15.68 -5.40
N ILE A 505 15.66 -15.95 -4.67
CA ILE A 505 16.80 -16.74 -5.17
C ILE A 505 16.33 -18.14 -5.56
N GLU A 506 15.66 -18.85 -4.66
CA GLU A 506 15.16 -20.22 -4.92
C GLU A 506 14.27 -20.24 -6.17
N THR A 507 13.36 -19.27 -6.28
CA THR A 507 12.42 -19.19 -7.41
C THR A 507 13.14 -18.91 -8.71
N TYR A 508 14.06 -17.94 -8.76
CA TYR A 508 14.81 -17.64 -9.99
C TYR A 508 15.84 -18.71 -10.34
N GLN A 509 16.42 -19.42 -9.37
CA GLN A 509 17.26 -20.58 -9.64
C GLN A 509 16.47 -21.68 -10.36
N LYS A 510 15.23 -21.93 -9.92
CA LYS A 510 14.35 -22.88 -10.60
C LYS A 510 14.02 -22.43 -12.05
N VAL A 511 13.83 -21.12 -12.27
CA VAL A 511 13.69 -20.59 -13.64
C VAL A 511 14.96 -20.80 -14.47
N ALA A 512 16.15 -20.56 -13.89
CA ALA A 512 17.42 -20.74 -14.58
C ALA A 512 17.69 -22.22 -14.94
N GLU A 513 17.22 -23.17 -14.13
CA GLU A 513 17.28 -24.62 -14.43
C GLU A 513 16.36 -24.99 -15.60
N LEU A 514 15.14 -24.40 -15.64
CA LEU A 514 14.16 -24.68 -16.68
C LEU A 514 14.49 -23.99 -18.01
N ASP A 515 15.05 -22.78 -17.97
CA ASP A 515 15.45 -22.00 -19.14
C ASP A 515 16.82 -21.32 -18.94
N PRO A 516 17.92 -22.03 -19.20
CA PRO A 516 19.29 -21.50 -19.06
C PRO A 516 19.65 -20.38 -20.06
N GLY A 517 18.81 -20.13 -21.06
CA GLY A 517 19.00 -19.09 -22.08
C GLY A 517 18.38 -17.74 -21.71
N ARG A 518 17.66 -17.65 -20.61
CA ARG A 518 16.90 -16.46 -20.21
C ARG A 518 17.75 -15.45 -19.44
N ALA A 519 18.27 -14.43 -20.13
CA ALA A 519 19.15 -13.41 -19.56
C ALA A 519 18.52 -12.67 -18.36
N ASP A 520 17.22 -12.35 -18.41
CA ASP A 520 16.50 -11.65 -17.34
C ASP A 520 16.57 -12.37 -15.98
N THR A 521 16.59 -13.70 -16.01
CA THR A 521 16.67 -14.53 -14.79
C THR A 521 18.01 -14.33 -14.09
N PHE A 522 19.11 -14.36 -14.87
CA PHE A 522 20.44 -14.15 -14.33
C PHE A 522 20.67 -12.68 -13.93
N PHE A 523 20.04 -11.74 -14.63
CA PHE A 523 20.07 -10.34 -14.24
C PHE A 523 19.43 -10.12 -12.86
N ASN A 524 18.24 -10.70 -12.64
CA ASN A 524 17.56 -10.63 -11.36
C ASN A 524 18.31 -11.32 -10.23
N LEU A 525 18.90 -12.50 -10.49
CA LEU A 525 19.78 -13.17 -9.52
C LEU A 525 21.00 -12.33 -9.19
N GLY A 526 21.64 -11.73 -10.20
CA GLY A 526 22.76 -10.82 -10.02
C GLY A 526 22.41 -9.62 -9.15
N TYR A 527 21.24 -9.03 -9.37
CA TYR A 527 20.71 -7.94 -8.54
C TYR A 527 20.53 -8.39 -7.09
N ILE A 528 19.85 -9.52 -6.86
CA ILE A 528 19.58 -10.01 -5.50
C ILE A 528 20.88 -10.30 -4.76
N TYR A 529 21.83 -10.98 -5.40
CA TYR A 529 23.13 -11.26 -4.81
C TYR A 529 23.93 -9.98 -4.53
N ALA A 530 23.85 -8.96 -5.39
CA ALA A 530 24.51 -7.68 -5.15
C ALA A 530 23.91 -6.93 -3.96
N VAL A 531 22.58 -6.90 -3.81
CA VAL A 531 21.88 -6.25 -2.70
C VAL A 531 22.13 -6.98 -1.37
N THR A 532 22.29 -8.29 -1.42
CA THR A 532 22.64 -9.12 -0.23
C THR A 532 24.15 -9.20 0.02
N GLU A 533 24.96 -8.37 -0.63
CA GLU A 533 26.43 -8.27 -0.50
C GLU A 533 27.19 -9.55 -0.90
N ASN A 534 26.55 -10.49 -1.59
CA ASN A 534 27.16 -11.69 -2.15
C ASN A 534 27.76 -11.36 -3.54
N TYR A 535 28.82 -10.53 -3.54
CA TYR A 535 29.36 -9.96 -4.78
C TYR A 535 30.02 -10.97 -5.72
N SER A 536 30.52 -12.09 -5.20
CA SER A 536 31.10 -13.16 -6.02
C SER A 536 30.05 -13.84 -6.88
N GLU A 537 28.93 -14.19 -6.30
CA GLU A 537 27.78 -14.78 -6.97
C GLU A 537 27.12 -13.76 -7.92
N ALA A 538 26.99 -12.51 -7.49
CA ALA A 538 26.47 -11.44 -8.33
C ALA A 538 27.32 -11.27 -9.62
N LYS A 539 28.65 -11.30 -9.49
CA LYS A 539 29.56 -11.23 -10.64
C LYS A 539 29.36 -12.39 -11.61
N GLU A 540 29.19 -13.60 -11.09
CA GLU A 540 28.92 -14.78 -11.91
C GLU A 540 27.63 -14.62 -12.70
N MET A 541 26.55 -14.23 -12.04
CA MET A 541 25.25 -14.03 -12.68
C MET A 541 25.31 -12.93 -13.75
N TYR A 542 25.85 -11.74 -13.45
CA TYR A 542 26.00 -10.69 -14.46
C TYR A 542 26.93 -11.06 -15.59
N SER A 543 27.99 -11.86 -15.34
CA SER A 543 28.84 -12.38 -16.42
C SER A 543 28.05 -13.30 -17.36
N ARG A 544 27.14 -14.10 -16.81
CA ARG A 544 26.24 -14.94 -17.60
C ARG A 544 25.27 -14.11 -18.45
N VAL A 545 24.75 -12.99 -17.92
CA VAL A 545 23.94 -12.05 -18.71
C VAL A 545 24.74 -11.49 -19.89
N VAL A 546 25.99 -11.09 -19.66
CA VAL A 546 26.88 -10.56 -20.73
C VAL A 546 27.13 -11.60 -21.82
N GLU A 547 27.29 -12.89 -21.46
CA GLU A 547 27.43 -13.99 -22.43
C GLU A 547 26.18 -14.17 -23.29
N LEU A 548 24.99 -13.95 -22.74
CA LEU A 548 23.72 -14.09 -23.44
C LEU A 548 23.35 -12.90 -24.32
N THR A 549 24.12 -11.81 -24.24
CA THR A 549 24.01 -10.61 -25.12
C THR A 549 22.58 -10.09 -25.31
N PRO A 550 21.82 -9.74 -24.23
CA PRO A 550 20.49 -9.18 -24.37
C PRO A 550 20.53 -7.74 -24.92
N ASP A 551 19.35 -7.21 -25.27
CA ASP A 551 19.21 -5.83 -25.78
C ASP A 551 19.64 -4.75 -24.76
N TYR A 552 19.66 -5.07 -23.46
CA TYR A 552 20.13 -4.24 -22.34
C TYR A 552 21.55 -4.58 -21.88
N LEU A 553 22.39 -5.00 -22.80
CA LEU A 553 23.76 -5.43 -22.50
C LEU A 553 24.62 -4.34 -21.85
N ASP A 554 24.40 -3.08 -22.15
CA ASP A 554 25.11 -1.95 -21.54
C ASP A 554 24.78 -1.82 -20.04
N GLU A 555 23.53 -2.06 -19.64
CA GLU A 555 23.11 -2.08 -18.22
C GLU A 555 23.72 -3.27 -17.48
N ALA A 556 23.73 -4.44 -18.11
CA ALA A 556 24.35 -5.62 -17.53
C ALA A 556 25.87 -5.43 -17.31
N LEU A 557 26.55 -4.81 -18.26
CA LEU A 557 27.98 -4.45 -18.16
C LEU A 557 28.23 -3.40 -17.07
N PHE A 558 27.33 -2.43 -16.92
CA PHE A 558 27.40 -1.45 -15.84
C PHE A 558 27.28 -2.14 -14.47
N ASN A 559 26.27 -3.00 -14.28
CA ASN A 559 26.08 -3.72 -13.02
C ASN A 559 27.25 -4.68 -12.73
N LEU A 560 27.78 -5.35 -13.75
CA LEU A 560 28.99 -6.15 -13.62
C LEU A 560 30.18 -5.29 -13.15
N ALA A 561 30.36 -4.10 -13.73
CA ALA A 561 31.43 -3.19 -13.34
C ALA A 561 31.29 -2.73 -11.88
N VAL A 562 30.08 -2.42 -11.43
CA VAL A 562 29.81 -2.05 -10.04
C VAL A 562 30.20 -3.17 -9.09
N VAL A 563 29.82 -4.41 -9.38
CA VAL A 563 30.17 -5.57 -8.57
C VAL A 563 31.68 -5.86 -8.59
N GLN A 564 32.34 -5.71 -9.75
CA GLN A 564 33.79 -5.83 -9.86
C GLN A 564 34.52 -4.79 -9.01
N ALA A 565 34.00 -3.57 -8.90
CA ALA A 565 34.55 -2.54 -8.03
C ALA A 565 34.45 -2.94 -6.55
N GLN A 566 33.31 -3.51 -6.12
CA GLN A 566 33.14 -4.00 -4.75
C GLN A 566 34.11 -5.16 -4.40
N LEU A 567 34.47 -5.95 -5.39
CA LEU A 567 35.47 -7.03 -5.25
C LEU A 567 36.91 -6.52 -5.35
N GLY A 568 37.13 -5.19 -5.52
CA GLY A 568 38.47 -4.63 -5.70
C GLY A 568 39.08 -4.88 -7.09
N GLU A 569 38.34 -5.40 -8.06
CA GLU A 569 38.79 -5.73 -9.42
C GLU A 569 38.74 -4.49 -10.33
N ARG A 570 39.46 -3.41 -9.95
CA ARG A 570 39.38 -2.07 -10.57
C ARG A 570 39.62 -2.09 -12.11
N ASP A 571 40.60 -2.86 -12.59
CA ASP A 571 40.91 -2.89 -14.03
C ASP A 571 39.78 -3.53 -14.84
N LYS A 572 39.15 -4.57 -14.29
CA LYS A 572 37.98 -5.21 -14.91
C LYS A 572 36.76 -4.28 -14.89
N CYS A 573 36.54 -3.59 -13.79
CA CYS A 573 35.50 -2.58 -13.68
C CYS A 573 35.62 -1.52 -14.78
N ILE A 574 36.79 -0.92 -14.94
CA ILE A 574 37.04 0.08 -15.99
C ILE A 574 36.82 -0.51 -17.40
N LYS A 575 37.19 -1.76 -17.62
CA LYS A 575 36.94 -2.43 -18.90
C LYS A 575 35.45 -2.61 -19.17
N SER A 576 34.69 -3.09 -18.21
CA SER A 576 33.23 -3.29 -18.33
C SER A 576 32.51 -1.97 -18.55
N LEU A 577 32.88 -0.89 -17.84
CA LEU A 577 32.32 0.46 -18.06
C LEU A 577 32.60 0.99 -19.47
N LYS A 578 33.81 0.79 -20.00
CA LYS A 578 34.13 1.20 -21.37
C LYS A 578 33.32 0.44 -22.42
N GLN A 579 33.09 -0.85 -22.21
CA GLN A 579 32.26 -1.67 -23.08
C GLN A 579 30.79 -1.23 -23.01
N ALA A 580 30.28 -0.93 -21.83
CA ALA A 580 28.91 -0.38 -21.66
C ALA A 580 28.73 0.94 -22.44
N ILE A 581 29.70 1.86 -22.33
CA ILE A 581 29.67 3.15 -23.04
C ILE A 581 29.84 2.98 -24.56
N GLU A 582 30.61 1.99 -25.00
CA GLU A 582 30.76 1.67 -26.42
C GLU A 582 29.45 1.19 -27.04
N ILE A 583 28.68 0.37 -26.31
CA ILE A 583 27.38 -0.13 -26.74
C ILE A 583 26.34 0.99 -26.69
N ASN A 584 26.27 1.73 -25.55
CA ASN A 584 25.36 2.83 -25.36
C ASN A 584 26.08 4.10 -24.91
N PRO A 585 26.47 4.98 -25.86
CA PRO A 585 27.15 6.24 -25.52
C PRO A 585 26.30 7.22 -24.67
N ALA A 586 24.98 7.01 -24.58
CA ALA A 586 24.08 7.79 -23.76
C ALA A 586 23.90 7.23 -22.34
N ASN A 587 24.60 6.16 -21.96
CA ASN A 587 24.56 5.61 -20.62
C ASN A 587 25.27 6.55 -19.63
N GLU A 588 24.51 7.54 -19.10
CA GLU A 588 25.02 8.58 -18.20
C GLU A 588 25.62 7.99 -16.92
N THR A 589 25.07 6.89 -16.41
CA THR A 589 25.52 6.24 -15.18
C THR A 589 26.91 5.63 -15.36
N ALA A 590 27.15 4.93 -16.47
CA ALA A 590 28.44 4.36 -16.79
C ALA A 590 29.51 5.45 -17.04
N LEU A 591 29.13 6.55 -17.73
CA LEU A 591 30.00 7.71 -17.96
C LEU A 591 30.40 8.40 -16.65
N ALA A 592 29.44 8.67 -15.77
CA ALA A 592 29.68 9.30 -14.48
C ALA A 592 30.60 8.45 -13.60
N TYR A 593 30.34 7.14 -13.54
CA TYR A 593 31.13 6.25 -12.72
C TYR A 593 32.56 6.08 -13.24
N LEU A 594 32.75 6.00 -14.57
CA LEU A 594 34.09 5.96 -15.17
C LEU A 594 34.87 7.26 -14.90
N LYS A 595 34.21 8.42 -14.96
CA LYS A 595 34.82 9.72 -14.65
C LYS A 595 35.31 9.76 -13.20
N GLN A 596 34.48 9.35 -12.29
CA GLN A 596 34.81 9.33 -10.86
C GLN A 596 36.01 8.42 -10.55
N LEU A 597 36.05 7.20 -11.12
CA LEU A 597 37.20 6.29 -10.98
C LEU A 597 38.52 6.86 -11.54
N LYS A 598 38.45 7.81 -12.48
CA LYS A 598 39.63 8.52 -12.98
C LYS A 598 40.11 9.62 -12.06
N GLU A 599 39.17 10.37 -11.47
CA GLU A 599 39.47 11.46 -10.51
C GLU A 599 40.04 10.93 -9.19
N GLU A 600 39.70 9.73 -8.74
CA GLU A 600 40.28 9.07 -7.56
C GLU A 600 41.74 8.59 -7.77
N LYS A 601 42.30 8.68 -9.00
CA LYS A 601 43.64 8.26 -9.32
C LYS A 601 44.64 9.44 -9.37
N GLU A 602 44.13 10.69 -9.46
CA GLU A 602 44.89 11.93 -9.35
C GLU A 602 44.94 12.42 -7.87
#